data_f19960ccf633e9e28de156b456222517
#
_entry.id   f19960ccf633e9e28de156b456222517
#
_cell.length_a   1.000
_cell.length_b   1.000
_cell.length_c   1.000
_cell.angle_alpha   90.00
_cell.angle_beta   90.00
_cell.angle_gamma   90.00
#
_symmetry.space_group_name_H-M   'P 1'
#
loop_
_entity.id
_entity.type
_entity.pdbx_description
1 polymer ?
#
loop_
_entity_poly.entity_id
_entity_poly.type
_entity_poly.pdbx_seq_one_letter_code
_entity_poly.pdbx_strand_id
1 'polypeptide(L)'
;MAIKASEISDLIKERIKNFDSAAEARDVGTVIAVTDGITRIHGLGDAQYGEMLEFPGDTFGLALNLEQDSVGAVVLGDYKHITEGDTVKTTGRILEVPIGRELLGRVVNSLGEPIDGKGVIDTKETSPIEKVAPGVIERKSVDQPVQTGLKSIDSMVPIGRGQRELIIGDRQTGKTAVAIDAIINQKGTGIKCIYVAIGQKASTVANVVRKLEEHDAMEHTIVVAATASDSAAMQYIAPYSGCSMGEYFRDRGEDALIIYDDLTKQAWAYRQVSLLLRRPPGREAYPGDVFYLHSRLLERAARINDKEVERLTNGAVKGQTGSLTALPIIETQAGDVSAFVPTNVISITDGQIFLETDLFNAGIRPAINAGLSVSRVGGAAQTKIIKKLGGGVRLALAQYRELAAFAQFASDLDEATRKQLERGQRVTELMKQPQYTPLSVGEMAVSLYAANEGYLDDVEVEKIVPFEAAMHSYINDKYADLINKISDTGAFDDEIEAGLKKAIEDFKANGAY
;
A
#
# COMPACT_ATOMS: atom_id res chain seq x y z
N MET A 1 -42.75 5.93 63.91
CA MET A 1 -42.76 4.57 63.34
C MET A 1 -41.35 4.26 62.88
N ALA A 2 -40.70 3.28 63.53
CA ALA A 2 -39.36 2.86 63.08
C ALA A 2 -39.52 1.92 61.88
N ILE A 3 -38.94 2.26 60.75
CA ILE A 3 -38.89 1.42 59.54
C ILE A 3 -38.10 0.15 59.89
N LYS A 4 -38.68 -1.02 59.68
CA LYS A 4 -38.04 -2.30 59.95
C LYS A 4 -36.86 -2.54 58.98
N ALA A 5 -35.79 -3.13 59.48
CA ALA A 5 -34.59 -3.41 58.71
C ALA A 5 -34.85 -4.22 57.40
N SER A 6 -35.93 -5.03 57.40
CA SER A 6 -36.40 -5.76 56.23
C SER A 6 -36.95 -4.83 55.12
N GLU A 7 -37.66 -3.76 55.48
CA GLU A 7 -38.22 -2.80 54.50
C GLU A 7 -37.14 -1.93 53.86
N ILE A 8 -36.06 -1.63 54.59
CA ILE A 8 -34.88 -0.96 54.06
C ILE A 8 -34.13 -1.87 53.06
N SER A 9 -34.02 -3.16 53.41
CA SER A 9 -33.36 -4.14 52.54
C SER A 9 -34.15 -4.34 51.22
N ASP A 10 -35.47 -4.35 51.27
CA ASP A 10 -36.32 -4.50 50.09
C ASP A 10 -36.33 -3.23 49.24
N LEU A 11 -36.30 -2.05 49.85
CA LEU A 11 -36.14 -0.77 49.12
C LEU A 11 -34.77 -0.64 48.46
N ILE A 12 -33.71 -1.13 49.06
CA ILE A 12 -32.37 -1.17 48.50
C ILE A 12 -32.33 -2.15 47.30
N LYS A 13 -32.92 -3.34 47.42
CA LYS A 13 -33.03 -4.32 46.34
C LYS A 13 -33.84 -3.80 45.16
N GLU A 14 -34.92 -3.06 45.41
CA GLU A 14 -35.74 -2.45 44.38
C GLU A 14 -35.01 -1.31 43.68
N ARG A 15 -34.23 -0.51 44.41
CA ARG A 15 -33.37 0.52 43.84
C ARG A 15 -32.21 -0.06 43.05
N ILE A 16 -31.59 -1.16 43.47
CA ILE A 16 -30.54 -1.85 42.73
C ILE A 16 -31.11 -2.45 41.42
N LYS A 17 -32.28 -3.09 41.47
CA LYS A 17 -32.96 -3.56 40.22
C LYS A 17 -33.32 -2.44 39.29
N ASN A 18 -33.80 -1.31 39.79
CA ASN A 18 -34.12 -0.13 38.98
C ASN A 18 -32.84 0.57 38.46
N PHE A 19 -31.72 0.45 39.17
CA PHE A 19 -30.43 0.98 38.74
C PHE A 19 -29.82 0.13 37.61
N ASP A 20 -29.90 -1.19 37.72
CA ASP A 20 -29.46 -2.10 36.65
C ASP A 20 -30.33 -1.93 35.39
N SER A 21 -31.65 -1.78 35.53
CA SER A 21 -32.53 -1.54 34.39
C SER A 21 -32.35 -0.12 33.78
N ALA A 22 -31.93 0.87 34.57
CA ALA A 22 -31.63 2.20 34.06
C ALA A 22 -30.25 2.27 33.41
N ALA A 23 -29.30 1.46 33.84
CA ALA A 23 -28.01 1.28 33.15
C ALA A 23 -28.22 0.51 31.83
N GLU A 24 -28.95 -0.59 31.83
CA GLU A 24 -29.32 -1.29 30.59
C GLU A 24 -30.11 -0.41 29.62
N ALA A 25 -30.96 0.51 30.10
CA ALA A 25 -31.73 1.42 29.26
C ALA A 25 -30.87 2.54 28.60
N ARG A 26 -29.69 2.85 29.14
CA ARG A 26 -28.76 3.83 28.55
C ARG A 26 -27.94 3.24 27.40
N ASP A 27 -27.70 1.94 27.42
CA ASP A 27 -26.91 1.20 26.45
C ASP A 27 -27.74 0.68 25.28
N VAL A 28 -29.03 1.01 25.25
CA VAL A 28 -29.98 0.57 24.24
C VAL A 28 -30.58 1.75 23.49
N GLY A 29 -30.62 1.64 22.17
CA GLY A 29 -31.27 2.60 21.27
C GLY A 29 -32.28 1.94 20.36
N THR A 30 -33.06 2.76 19.65
CA THR A 30 -34.05 2.32 18.68
C THR A 30 -33.75 2.93 17.31
N VAL A 31 -33.78 2.10 16.29
CA VAL A 31 -33.62 2.54 14.89
C VAL A 31 -34.81 3.41 14.49
N ILE A 32 -34.55 4.65 14.10
CA ILE A 32 -35.58 5.61 13.65
C ILE A 32 -35.58 5.81 12.14
N ALA A 33 -34.51 5.41 11.45
CA ALA A 33 -34.44 5.42 9.98
C ALA A 33 -33.33 4.49 9.50
N VAL A 34 -33.55 3.85 8.35
CA VAL A 34 -32.55 3.05 7.63
C VAL A 34 -32.51 3.50 6.18
N THR A 35 -31.34 3.82 5.65
CA THR A 35 -31.17 4.20 4.25
C THR A 35 -29.80 3.74 3.75
N ASP A 36 -29.74 2.85 2.78
CA ASP A 36 -28.51 2.37 2.14
C ASP A 36 -27.41 1.92 3.12
N GLY A 37 -27.79 1.17 4.17
CA GLY A 37 -26.87 0.69 5.19
C GLY A 37 -26.44 1.74 6.23
N ILE A 38 -26.99 2.93 6.17
CA ILE A 38 -26.86 3.94 7.22
C ILE A 38 -28.10 3.89 8.09
N THR A 39 -27.89 3.81 9.40
CA THR A 39 -28.98 3.81 10.38
C THR A 39 -28.89 5.05 11.25
N ARG A 40 -30.04 5.59 11.57
CA ARG A 40 -30.19 6.64 12.57
C ARG A 40 -30.88 6.04 13.78
N ILE A 41 -30.26 6.18 14.94
CA ILE A 41 -30.66 5.47 16.17
C ILE A 41 -30.95 6.52 17.23
N HIS A 42 -32.12 6.47 17.82
CA HIS A 42 -32.46 7.30 18.97
C HIS A 42 -32.02 6.60 20.26
N GLY A 43 -31.44 7.36 21.18
CA GLY A 43 -30.81 6.81 22.38
C GLY A 43 -29.30 6.60 22.21
N LEU A 44 -28.73 5.61 22.88
CA LEU A 44 -27.27 5.32 22.89
C LEU A 44 -26.45 6.53 23.37
N GLY A 45 -26.88 7.16 24.50
CA GLY A 45 -26.28 8.41 24.99
C GLY A 45 -24.81 8.32 25.37
N ASP A 46 -24.32 7.11 25.68
CA ASP A 46 -22.95 6.84 26.10
C ASP A 46 -22.09 6.24 24.98
N ALA A 47 -22.65 6.10 23.75
CA ALA A 47 -21.91 5.56 22.61
C ALA A 47 -20.70 6.44 22.24
N GLN A 48 -19.58 5.80 21.90
CA GLN A 48 -18.35 6.46 21.49
C GLN A 48 -18.20 6.49 19.97
N TYR A 49 -17.47 7.47 19.45
CA TYR A 49 -17.10 7.49 18.03
C TYR A 49 -16.22 6.26 17.69
N GLY A 50 -16.59 5.55 16.64
CA GLY A 50 -15.88 4.32 16.24
C GLY A 50 -16.25 3.08 17.04
N GLU A 51 -17.26 3.17 17.91
CA GLU A 51 -17.76 2.03 18.67
C GLU A 51 -18.59 1.09 17.79
N MET A 52 -18.43 -0.21 18.01
CA MET A 52 -19.28 -1.24 17.43
C MET A 52 -20.64 -1.23 18.10
N LEU A 53 -21.70 -1.23 17.29
CA LEU A 53 -23.07 -1.35 17.73
C LEU A 53 -23.62 -2.70 17.28
N GLU A 54 -24.36 -3.38 18.15
CA GLU A 54 -25.01 -4.65 17.87
C GLU A 54 -26.45 -4.43 17.42
N PHE A 55 -26.75 -4.90 16.22
CA PHE A 55 -28.09 -4.91 15.60
C PHE A 55 -28.70 -6.30 15.67
N PRO A 56 -30.02 -6.47 15.44
CA PRO A 56 -30.63 -7.78 15.33
C PRO A 56 -29.98 -8.65 14.25
N GLY A 57 -29.94 -9.98 14.46
CA GLY A 57 -29.42 -10.94 13.49
C GLY A 57 -27.90 -11.00 13.43
N ASP A 58 -27.22 -10.83 14.56
CA ASP A 58 -25.75 -10.86 14.67
C ASP A 58 -25.05 -9.89 13.71
N THR A 59 -25.69 -8.76 13.42
CA THR A 59 -25.17 -7.73 12.55
C THR A 59 -24.57 -6.61 13.36
N PHE A 60 -23.42 -6.11 12.93
CA PHE A 60 -22.71 -5.02 13.59
C PHE A 60 -22.72 -3.75 12.76
N GLY A 61 -22.66 -2.61 13.43
CA GLY A 61 -22.50 -1.31 12.82
C GLY A 61 -21.43 -0.50 13.53
N LEU A 62 -21.03 0.59 12.91
CA LEU A 62 -20.02 1.51 13.40
C LEU A 62 -20.64 2.87 13.67
N ALA A 63 -20.55 3.36 14.90
CA ALA A 63 -21.01 4.70 15.28
C ALA A 63 -20.10 5.78 14.68
N LEU A 64 -20.60 6.61 13.78
CA LEU A 64 -19.82 7.62 13.06
C LEU A 64 -20.31 9.05 13.27
N ASN A 65 -21.55 9.26 13.70
CA ASN A 65 -22.10 10.57 13.95
C ASN A 65 -22.79 10.56 15.30
N LEU A 66 -22.28 11.36 16.25
CA LEU A 66 -22.85 11.45 17.59
C LEU A 66 -23.55 12.80 17.70
N GLU A 67 -24.88 12.77 17.75
CA GLU A 67 -25.74 13.94 17.96
C GLU A 67 -26.35 13.89 19.36
N GLN A 68 -26.96 14.97 19.81
CA GLN A 68 -27.50 15.06 21.17
C GLN A 68 -28.56 13.99 21.47
N ASP A 69 -29.44 13.70 20.52
CA ASP A 69 -30.57 12.79 20.69
C ASP A 69 -30.50 11.55 19.78
N SER A 70 -29.46 11.44 18.96
CA SER A 70 -29.33 10.32 18.02
C SER A 70 -27.89 9.99 17.66
N VAL A 71 -27.68 8.73 17.28
CA VAL A 71 -26.42 8.24 16.75
C VAL A 71 -26.62 7.84 15.29
N GLY A 72 -25.79 8.36 14.40
CA GLY A 72 -25.68 7.92 13.02
C GLY A 72 -24.65 6.78 12.93
N ALA A 73 -25.10 5.61 12.52
CA ALA A 73 -24.23 4.44 12.37
C ALA A 73 -24.26 3.89 10.96
N VAL A 74 -23.16 3.26 10.55
CA VAL A 74 -23.06 2.52 9.31
C VAL A 74 -23.05 1.02 9.59
N VAL A 75 -23.89 0.26 8.91
CA VAL A 75 -23.96 -1.19 9.08
C VAL A 75 -22.83 -1.87 8.33
N LEU A 76 -22.15 -2.80 9.00
CA LEU A 76 -21.06 -3.59 8.46
C LEU A 76 -21.58 -4.91 7.91
N GLY A 77 -21.97 -4.94 6.64
CA GLY A 77 -22.50 -6.13 6.00
C GLY A 77 -23.91 -5.95 5.42
N ASP A 78 -24.72 -7.01 5.41
CA ASP A 78 -26.10 -6.96 4.92
C ASP A 78 -27.03 -6.26 5.94
N TYR A 79 -27.75 -5.27 5.47
CA TYR A 79 -28.64 -4.45 6.30
C TYR A 79 -30.13 -4.60 5.96
N LYS A 80 -30.47 -5.47 4.99
CA LYS A 80 -31.85 -5.57 4.46
C LYS A 80 -32.88 -6.03 5.49
N HIS A 81 -32.42 -6.72 6.53
CA HIS A 81 -33.26 -7.23 7.61
C HIS A 81 -33.48 -6.20 8.73
N ILE A 82 -32.73 -5.09 8.73
CA ILE A 82 -32.85 -4.04 9.75
C ILE A 82 -34.01 -3.12 9.39
N THR A 83 -34.89 -2.90 10.34
CA THR A 83 -36.11 -2.10 10.18
C THR A 83 -36.23 -0.99 11.23
N GLU A 84 -37.06 0.01 10.95
CA GLU A 84 -37.41 1.04 11.94
C GLU A 84 -38.09 0.37 13.14
N GLY A 85 -37.73 0.77 14.34
CA GLY A 85 -38.17 0.18 15.61
C GLY A 85 -37.28 -0.91 16.15
N ASP A 86 -36.29 -1.38 15.42
CA ASP A 86 -35.35 -2.38 15.90
C ASP A 86 -34.49 -1.84 17.03
N THR A 87 -34.14 -2.73 17.95
CA THR A 87 -33.31 -2.42 19.10
C THR A 87 -31.84 -2.56 18.75
N VAL A 88 -31.03 -1.56 19.10
CA VAL A 88 -29.58 -1.54 18.92
C VAL A 88 -28.91 -1.37 20.27
N LYS A 89 -27.79 -2.06 20.49
CA LYS A 89 -27.02 -2.01 21.74
C LYS A 89 -25.61 -1.50 21.50
N THR A 90 -25.08 -0.74 22.45
CA THR A 90 -23.65 -0.45 22.51
C THR A 90 -22.90 -1.71 22.93
N THR A 91 -21.69 -1.90 22.41
CA THR A 91 -20.83 -3.03 22.79
C THR A 91 -19.72 -2.64 23.77
N GLY A 92 -19.51 -1.35 23.97
CA GLY A 92 -18.36 -0.81 24.72
C GLY A 92 -17.01 -1.08 24.03
N ARG A 93 -17.01 -1.54 22.80
CA ARG A 93 -15.80 -1.95 22.06
C ARG A 93 -15.65 -1.12 20.79
N ILE A 94 -14.47 -0.57 20.60
CA ILE A 94 -14.07 0.04 19.32
C ILE A 94 -13.86 -1.08 18.31
N LEU A 95 -14.11 -0.80 17.02
CA LEU A 95 -13.96 -1.78 15.96
C LEU A 95 -12.52 -2.29 15.86
N GLU A 96 -12.38 -3.59 16.02
CA GLU A 96 -11.12 -4.32 15.97
C GLU A 96 -11.12 -5.38 14.86
N VAL A 97 -9.94 -5.73 14.38
CA VAL A 97 -9.74 -6.82 13.42
C VAL A 97 -8.71 -7.82 13.95
N PRO A 98 -8.83 -9.10 13.54
CA PRO A 98 -7.81 -10.09 13.87
C PRO A 98 -6.47 -9.69 13.24
N ILE A 99 -5.40 -9.92 13.99
CA ILE A 99 -4.02 -9.72 13.55
C ILE A 99 -3.21 -10.97 13.90
N GLY A 100 -2.17 -11.24 13.14
CA GLY A 100 -1.31 -12.40 13.40
C GLY A 100 -0.65 -12.95 12.14
N ARG A 101 0.28 -13.88 12.35
CA ARG A 101 0.96 -14.59 11.24
C ARG A 101 0.03 -15.58 10.54
N GLU A 102 -1.02 -16.00 11.22
CA GLU A 102 -2.04 -16.93 10.74
C GLU A 102 -2.83 -16.37 9.55
N LEU A 103 -2.79 -15.05 9.37
CA LEU A 103 -3.37 -14.35 8.22
C LEU A 103 -2.52 -14.45 6.93
N LEU A 104 -1.23 -14.81 7.03
CA LEU A 104 -0.38 -14.97 5.86
C LEU A 104 -0.91 -16.10 4.95
N GLY A 105 -0.93 -15.87 3.66
CA GLY A 105 -1.47 -16.81 2.69
C GLY A 105 -3.00 -16.80 2.56
N ARG A 106 -3.69 -15.92 3.29
CA ARG A 106 -5.15 -15.87 3.36
C ARG A 106 -5.73 -14.65 2.65
N VAL A 107 -6.97 -14.81 2.20
CA VAL A 107 -7.79 -13.72 1.67
C VAL A 107 -8.93 -13.47 2.63
N VAL A 108 -9.02 -12.26 3.14
CA VAL A 108 -10.01 -11.85 4.14
C VAL A 108 -10.81 -10.62 3.67
N ASN A 109 -11.99 -10.42 4.27
CA ASN A 109 -12.76 -9.20 4.09
C ASN A 109 -12.25 -8.06 4.99
N SER A 110 -12.92 -6.92 5.00
CA SER A 110 -12.54 -5.75 5.81
C SER A 110 -12.64 -5.96 7.31
N LEU A 111 -13.34 -7.00 7.79
CA LEU A 111 -13.42 -7.38 9.19
C LEU A 111 -12.39 -8.46 9.57
N GLY A 112 -11.59 -8.92 8.63
CA GLY A 112 -10.62 -9.99 8.83
C GLY A 112 -11.21 -11.40 8.76
N GLU A 113 -12.45 -11.54 8.30
CA GLU A 113 -13.09 -12.84 8.10
C GLU A 113 -12.61 -13.49 6.79
N PRO A 114 -12.28 -14.79 6.80
CA PRO A 114 -11.78 -15.47 5.60
C PRO A 114 -12.85 -15.61 4.52
N ILE A 115 -12.47 -15.27 3.29
CA ILE A 115 -13.33 -15.38 2.09
C ILE A 115 -12.72 -16.29 1.02
N ASP A 116 -11.63 -16.98 1.33
CA ASP A 116 -10.86 -17.85 0.44
C ASP A 116 -11.30 -19.32 0.44
N GLY A 117 -12.29 -19.66 1.25
CA GLY A 117 -12.77 -21.04 1.40
C GLY A 117 -11.81 -22.00 2.11
N LYS A 118 -10.70 -21.50 2.67
CA LYS A 118 -9.68 -22.31 3.36
C LYS A 118 -9.99 -22.54 4.87
N GLY A 119 -11.22 -22.23 5.31
CA GLY A 119 -11.67 -22.41 6.69
C GLY A 119 -11.31 -21.24 7.63
N VAL A 120 -11.68 -21.39 8.89
CA VAL A 120 -11.51 -20.37 9.94
C VAL A 120 -10.03 -20.09 10.19
N ILE A 121 -9.71 -18.85 10.50
CA ILE A 121 -8.36 -18.41 10.90
C ILE A 121 -8.31 -18.32 12.41
N ASP A 122 -7.49 -19.11 13.06
CA ASP A 122 -7.34 -19.14 14.53
C ASP A 122 -6.33 -18.09 14.98
N THR A 123 -6.72 -16.82 14.90
CA THR A 123 -5.93 -15.72 15.46
C THR A 123 -6.24 -15.52 16.94
N LYS A 124 -5.20 -15.26 17.73
CA LYS A 124 -5.33 -15.04 19.18
C LYS A 124 -5.38 -13.57 19.56
N GLU A 125 -4.99 -12.70 18.64
CA GLU A 125 -4.84 -11.27 18.88
C GLU A 125 -5.77 -10.47 17.97
N THR A 126 -6.29 -9.37 18.50
CA THR A 126 -7.04 -8.36 17.76
C THR A 126 -6.37 -7.00 17.91
N SER A 127 -6.69 -6.09 17.03
CA SER A 127 -6.18 -4.72 17.07
C SER A 127 -7.22 -3.74 16.55
N PRO A 128 -7.40 -2.58 17.20
CA PRO A 128 -8.24 -1.52 16.69
C PRO A 128 -7.84 -1.13 15.26
N ILE A 129 -8.84 -0.91 14.41
CA ILE A 129 -8.56 -0.47 13.03
C ILE A 129 -8.06 0.97 12.97
N GLU A 130 -8.50 1.82 13.89
CA GLU A 130 -8.03 3.20 14.04
C GLU A 130 -7.04 3.30 15.20
N LYS A 131 -5.83 3.74 14.89
CA LYS A 131 -4.74 3.96 15.85
C LYS A 131 -4.03 5.27 15.56
N VAL A 132 -3.44 5.84 16.58
CA VAL A 132 -2.54 6.98 16.44
C VAL A 132 -1.23 6.52 15.76
N ALA A 133 -0.77 7.29 14.80
CA ALA A 133 0.51 7.03 14.13
C ALA A 133 1.69 7.19 15.10
N PRO A 134 2.82 6.50 14.86
CA PRO A 134 4.03 6.70 15.66
C PRO A 134 4.46 8.17 15.69
N GLY A 135 4.81 8.67 16.87
CA GLY A 135 5.29 10.03 17.08
C GLY A 135 6.70 10.26 16.52
N VAL A 136 7.17 11.51 16.57
CA VAL A 136 8.47 11.90 16.00
C VAL A 136 9.64 11.18 16.68
N ILE A 137 9.57 10.99 18.00
CA ILE A 137 10.65 10.36 18.78
C ILE A 137 10.71 8.84 18.57
N GLU A 138 9.61 8.23 18.22
CA GLU A 138 9.45 6.79 17.99
C GLU A 138 9.97 6.35 16.62
N ARG A 139 10.11 7.31 15.69
CA ARG A 139 10.55 7.06 14.32
C ARG A 139 12.07 6.94 14.21
N LYS A 140 12.49 6.17 13.22
CA LYS A 140 13.86 6.11 12.72
C LYS A 140 13.89 6.58 11.26
N SER A 141 14.99 7.20 10.86
CA SER A 141 15.21 7.59 9.46
C SER A 141 15.17 6.39 8.52
N VAL A 142 14.63 6.59 7.33
CA VAL A 142 14.56 5.60 6.27
C VAL A 142 15.93 5.50 5.61
N ASP A 143 16.61 4.37 5.79
CA ASP A 143 17.99 4.13 5.34
C ASP A 143 18.20 2.74 4.70
N GLN A 144 17.14 1.97 4.51
CA GLN A 144 17.18 0.65 3.90
C GLN A 144 16.19 0.57 2.72
N PRO A 145 16.58 -0.05 1.60
CA PRO A 145 15.71 -0.16 0.43
C PRO A 145 14.59 -1.18 0.62
N VAL A 146 13.45 -0.91 -0.02
CA VAL A 146 12.51 -1.92 -0.48
C VAL A 146 12.80 -2.14 -1.96
N GLN A 147 13.38 -3.27 -2.30
CA GLN A 147 13.65 -3.60 -3.71
C GLN A 147 12.35 -4.02 -4.38
N THR A 148 11.95 -3.29 -5.41
CA THR A 148 10.76 -3.63 -6.19
C THR A 148 11.06 -4.64 -7.30
N GLY A 149 12.33 -4.76 -7.66
CA GLY A 149 12.78 -5.55 -8.80
C GLY A 149 12.50 -4.89 -10.15
N LEU A 150 11.99 -3.67 -10.15
CA LEU A 150 11.75 -2.88 -11.36
C LEU A 150 12.89 -1.88 -11.56
N LYS A 151 13.62 -2.01 -12.66
CA LYS A 151 14.78 -1.17 -13.01
C LYS A 151 14.46 0.32 -12.90
N SER A 152 13.33 0.73 -13.45
CA SER A 152 12.90 2.13 -13.49
C SER A 152 12.58 2.70 -12.11
N ILE A 153 12.10 1.89 -11.17
CA ILE A 153 11.82 2.33 -9.81
C ILE A 153 13.10 2.34 -8.98
N ASP A 154 13.74 1.19 -8.85
CA ASP A 154 14.86 1.03 -7.93
C ASP A 154 16.06 1.91 -8.30
N SER A 155 16.26 2.21 -9.59
CA SER A 155 17.33 3.11 -10.05
C SER A 155 16.98 4.59 -10.00
N MET A 156 15.72 4.98 -10.25
CA MET A 156 15.32 6.38 -10.43
C MET A 156 14.44 6.95 -9.33
N VAL A 157 13.54 6.14 -8.77
CA VAL A 157 12.53 6.54 -7.76
C VAL A 157 12.53 5.52 -6.62
N PRO A 158 13.66 5.36 -5.90
CA PRO A 158 13.81 4.30 -4.93
C PRO A 158 12.87 4.44 -3.74
N ILE A 159 12.42 3.31 -3.24
CA ILE A 159 11.51 3.19 -2.09
C ILE A 159 12.28 2.63 -0.90
N GLY A 160 12.16 3.28 0.25
CA GLY A 160 12.77 2.84 1.49
C GLY A 160 11.79 2.20 2.46
N ARG A 161 12.31 1.36 3.36
CA ARG A 161 11.50 0.71 4.41
C ARG A 161 10.95 1.74 5.39
N GLY A 162 9.62 1.86 5.42
CA GLY A 162 8.89 2.86 6.20
C GLY A 162 8.51 4.12 5.44
N GLN A 163 8.80 4.19 4.13
CA GLN A 163 8.40 5.28 3.25
C GLN A 163 6.95 5.12 2.77
N ARG A 164 6.34 6.23 2.40
CA ARG A 164 5.04 6.29 1.70
C ARG A 164 5.28 6.78 0.28
N GLU A 165 5.20 5.90 -0.70
CA GLU A 165 5.41 6.25 -2.10
C GLU A 165 4.13 6.05 -2.88
N LEU A 166 3.59 7.13 -3.44
CA LEU A 166 2.34 7.10 -4.19
C LEU A 166 2.55 6.51 -5.58
N ILE A 167 1.68 5.60 -6.00
CA ILE A 167 1.56 5.16 -7.39
C ILE A 167 0.34 5.85 -7.99
N ILE A 168 0.55 6.70 -9.00
CA ILE A 168 -0.51 7.55 -9.56
C ILE A 168 -0.53 7.46 -11.09
N GLY A 169 -1.71 7.46 -11.68
CA GLY A 169 -1.92 7.44 -13.13
C GLY A 169 -3.35 7.08 -13.52
N ASP A 170 -3.65 7.17 -14.80
CA ASP A 170 -4.97 6.86 -15.34
C ASP A 170 -5.30 5.36 -15.27
N ARG A 171 -6.54 5.02 -15.59
CA ARG A 171 -6.97 3.62 -15.69
C ARG A 171 -6.10 2.83 -16.65
N GLN A 172 -5.81 1.58 -16.30
CA GLN A 172 -5.08 0.62 -17.14
C GLN A 172 -3.65 1.04 -17.54
N THR A 173 -3.02 1.94 -16.81
CA THR A 173 -1.62 2.32 -17.01
C THR A 173 -0.60 1.39 -16.35
N GLY A 174 -1.07 0.32 -15.66
CA GLY A 174 -0.21 -0.67 -15.04
C GLY A 174 0.07 -0.45 -13.55
N LYS A 175 -0.68 0.41 -12.84
CA LYS A 175 -0.51 0.67 -11.39
C LYS A 175 -0.50 -0.60 -10.55
N THR A 176 -1.52 -1.44 -10.71
CA THR A 176 -1.64 -2.73 -10.00
C THR A 176 -0.50 -3.68 -10.35
N ALA A 177 -0.04 -3.71 -11.62
CA ALA A 177 1.07 -4.56 -12.02
C ALA A 177 2.37 -4.18 -11.30
N VAL A 178 2.69 -2.89 -11.22
CA VAL A 178 3.84 -2.39 -10.44
C VAL A 178 3.77 -2.82 -8.98
N ALA A 179 2.58 -2.72 -8.39
CA ALA A 179 2.37 -3.14 -7.00
C ALA A 179 2.55 -4.65 -6.80
N ILE A 180 2.06 -5.46 -7.73
CA ILE A 180 2.21 -6.94 -7.68
C ILE A 180 3.68 -7.33 -7.87
N ASP A 181 4.39 -6.70 -8.80
CA ASP A 181 5.84 -6.92 -8.99
C ASP A 181 6.62 -6.62 -7.70
N ALA A 182 6.29 -5.54 -7.01
CA ALA A 182 6.89 -5.20 -5.72
C ALA A 182 6.63 -6.27 -4.66
N ILE A 183 5.43 -6.89 -4.62
CA ILE A 183 5.12 -8.00 -3.70
C ILE A 183 5.90 -9.26 -4.08
N ILE A 184 5.90 -9.64 -5.35
CA ILE A 184 6.59 -10.84 -5.83
C ILE A 184 8.09 -10.78 -5.49
N ASN A 185 8.69 -9.61 -5.63
CA ASN A 185 10.11 -9.41 -5.33
C ASN A 185 10.46 -9.49 -3.84
N GLN A 186 9.46 -9.50 -2.93
CA GLN A 186 9.72 -9.66 -1.50
C GLN A 186 9.92 -11.12 -1.07
N LYS A 187 9.76 -12.08 -1.98
CA LYS A 187 10.04 -13.50 -1.68
C LYS A 187 11.48 -13.66 -1.17
N GLY A 188 11.63 -14.22 0.01
CA GLY A 188 12.94 -14.46 0.65
C GLY A 188 13.58 -13.25 1.33
N THR A 189 13.02 -12.04 1.23
CA THR A 189 13.56 -10.83 1.87
C THR A 189 13.19 -10.69 3.35
N GLY A 190 12.21 -11.46 3.81
CA GLY A 190 11.63 -11.35 5.14
C GLY A 190 10.50 -10.32 5.27
N ILE A 191 10.31 -9.45 4.27
CA ILE A 191 9.23 -8.45 4.26
C ILE A 191 7.87 -9.13 4.08
N LYS A 192 6.91 -8.83 4.97
CA LYS A 192 5.54 -9.30 4.87
C LYS A 192 4.71 -8.31 4.08
N CYS A 193 3.86 -8.81 3.20
CA CYS A 193 3.08 -7.96 2.30
C CYS A 193 1.60 -7.98 2.67
N ILE A 194 0.94 -6.85 2.54
CA ILE A 194 -0.50 -6.71 2.69
C ILE A 194 -1.04 -6.03 1.42
N TYR A 195 -1.89 -6.72 0.68
CA TYR A 195 -2.57 -6.15 -0.48
C TYR A 195 -4.02 -5.86 -0.13
N VAL A 196 -4.39 -4.58 -0.15
CA VAL A 196 -5.75 -4.13 0.15
C VAL A 196 -6.46 -3.73 -1.14
N ALA A 197 -7.40 -4.57 -1.59
CA ALA A 197 -8.26 -4.30 -2.74
C ALA A 197 -9.48 -3.52 -2.30
N ILE A 198 -9.69 -2.32 -2.84
CA ILE A 198 -10.76 -1.41 -2.44
C ILE A 198 -11.66 -1.11 -3.65
N GLY A 199 -12.93 -1.50 -3.58
CA GLY A 199 -13.91 -1.21 -4.62
C GLY A 199 -13.58 -1.80 -5.99
N GLN A 200 -12.76 -2.83 -6.05
CA GLN A 200 -12.42 -3.54 -7.28
C GLN A 200 -13.44 -4.63 -7.60
N LYS A 201 -13.50 -5.02 -8.88
CA LYS A 201 -14.32 -6.18 -9.28
C LYS A 201 -13.75 -7.46 -8.65
N ALA A 202 -14.61 -8.35 -8.17
CA ALA A 202 -14.20 -9.63 -7.60
C ALA A 202 -13.30 -10.44 -8.54
N SER A 203 -13.55 -10.40 -9.86
CA SER A 203 -12.71 -11.04 -10.87
C SER A 203 -11.29 -10.46 -10.93
N THR A 204 -11.14 -9.16 -10.70
CA THR A 204 -9.82 -8.51 -10.64
C THR A 204 -9.05 -8.97 -9.41
N VAL A 205 -9.72 -9.01 -8.25
CA VAL A 205 -9.11 -9.51 -7.00
C VAL A 205 -8.69 -10.98 -7.16
N ALA A 206 -9.55 -11.82 -7.72
CA ALA A 206 -9.23 -13.22 -8.00
C ALA A 206 -8.02 -13.38 -8.93
N ASN A 207 -7.89 -12.51 -9.94
CA ASN A 207 -6.72 -12.51 -10.82
C ASN A 207 -5.43 -12.12 -10.08
N VAL A 208 -5.49 -11.14 -9.17
CA VAL A 208 -4.35 -10.76 -8.34
C VAL A 208 -3.92 -11.91 -7.44
N VAL A 209 -4.85 -12.53 -6.72
CA VAL A 209 -4.58 -13.70 -5.87
C VAL A 209 -3.92 -14.82 -6.67
N ARG A 210 -4.48 -15.17 -7.83
CA ARG A 210 -3.91 -16.20 -8.70
C ARG A 210 -2.48 -15.85 -9.14
N LYS A 211 -2.21 -14.57 -9.50
CA LYS A 211 -0.85 -14.14 -9.87
C LYS A 211 0.12 -14.25 -8.71
N LEU A 212 -0.28 -13.92 -7.50
CA LEU A 212 0.53 -14.11 -6.31
C LEU A 212 0.78 -15.60 -6.01
N GLU A 213 -0.21 -16.46 -6.21
CA GLU A 213 -0.07 -17.92 -6.07
C GLU A 213 0.87 -18.51 -7.12
N GLU A 214 0.74 -18.12 -8.40
CA GLU A 214 1.62 -18.56 -9.51
C GLU A 214 3.11 -18.26 -9.27
N HIS A 215 3.41 -17.23 -8.45
CA HIS A 215 4.79 -16.81 -8.13
C HIS A 215 5.20 -17.16 -6.69
N ASP A 216 4.44 -17.98 -5.98
CA ASP A 216 4.66 -18.35 -4.57
C ASP A 216 4.71 -17.12 -3.63
N ALA A 217 4.09 -16.01 -4.02
CA ALA A 217 4.10 -14.78 -3.24
C ALA A 217 3.00 -14.71 -2.18
N MET A 218 2.00 -15.60 -2.24
CA MET A 218 0.95 -15.68 -1.22
C MET A 218 1.50 -16.09 0.15
N GLU A 219 2.57 -16.89 0.22
CA GLU A 219 3.14 -17.34 1.49
C GLU A 219 3.54 -16.20 2.44
N HIS A 220 3.92 -15.06 1.89
CA HIS A 220 4.30 -13.86 2.65
C HIS A 220 3.30 -12.71 2.51
N THR A 221 2.11 -12.97 1.97
CA THR A 221 1.10 -11.93 1.64
C THR A 221 -0.23 -12.20 2.34
N ILE A 222 -0.83 -11.13 2.86
CA ILE A 222 -2.23 -11.08 3.32
C ILE A 222 -3.01 -10.27 2.28
N VAL A 223 -4.15 -10.78 1.81
CA VAL A 223 -5.04 -10.06 0.91
C VAL A 223 -6.29 -9.64 1.67
N VAL A 224 -6.55 -8.34 1.74
CA VAL A 224 -7.78 -7.77 2.31
C VAL A 224 -8.64 -7.26 1.17
N ALA A 225 -9.84 -7.80 1.00
CA ALA A 225 -10.70 -7.45 -0.12
C ALA A 225 -12.03 -6.84 0.33
N ALA A 226 -12.29 -5.62 -0.15
CA ALA A 226 -13.59 -4.98 -0.16
C ALA A 226 -13.95 -4.72 -1.63
N THR A 227 -14.77 -5.59 -2.20
CA THR A 227 -15.12 -5.55 -3.63
C THR A 227 -16.11 -4.44 -3.96
N ALA A 228 -16.32 -4.18 -5.25
CA ALA A 228 -17.30 -3.19 -5.70
C ALA A 228 -18.75 -3.53 -5.34
N SER A 229 -19.03 -4.79 -4.99
CA SER A 229 -20.35 -5.25 -4.53
C SER A 229 -20.54 -5.08 -3.02
N ASP A 230 -19.47 -4.85 -2.26
CA ASP A 230 -19.54 -4.64 -0.83
C ASP A 230 -20.01 -3.22 -0.51
N SER A 231 -20.58 -3.05 0.69
CA SER A 231 -21.08 -1.75 1.12
C SER A 231 -19.99 -0.68 1.17
N ALA A 232 -20.37 0.58 1.05
CA ALA A 232 -19.43 1.70 1.18
C ALA A 232 -18.70 1.69 2.53
N ALA A 233 -19.35 1.20 3.60
CA ALA A 233 -18.72 1.00 4.90
C ALA A 233 -17.53 0.04 4.83
N MET A 234 -17.71 -1.12 4.22
CA MET A 234 -16.66 -2.12 4.07
C MET A 234 -15.48 -1.60 3.25
N GLN A 235 -15.76 -0.86 2.17
CA GLN A 235 -14.73 -0.23 1.35
C GLN A 235 -13.99 0.89 2.11
N TYR A 236 -14.67 1.62 2.98
CA TYR A 236 -14.09 2.67 3.80
C TYR A 236 -13.12 2.11 4.85
N ILE A 237 -13.49 1.03 5.55
CA ILE A 237 -12.67 0.47 6.64
C ILE A 237 -11.53 -0.43 6.16
N ALA A 238 -11.62 -1.03 4.96
CA ALA A 238 -10.63 -1.99 4.46
C ALA A 238 -9.17 -1.52 4.56
N PRO A 239 -8.80 -0.27 4.19
CA PRO A 239 -7.42 0.20 4.32
C PRO A 239 -6.94 0.25 5.77
N TYR A 240 -7.80 0.63 6.71
CA TYR A 240 -7.45 0.68 8.13
C TYR A 240 -7.25 -0.73 8.71
N SER A 241 -8.09 -1.68 8.30
CA SER A 241 -7.96 -3.09 8.68
C SER A 241 -6.64 -3.67 8.19
N GLY A 242 -6.32 -3.49 6.92
CA GLY A 242 -5.03 -3.91 6.35
C GLY A 242 -3.84 -3.23 7.03
N CYS A 243 -3.96 -1.94 7.37
CA CYS A 243 -2.94 -1.21 8.10
C CYS A 243 -2.66 -1.82 9.47
N SER A 244 -3.70 -2.17 10.24
CA SER A 244 -3.54 -2.82 11.55
C SER A 244 -2.88 -4.20 11.43
N MET A 245 -3.18 -4.96 10.37
CA MET A 245 -2.49 -6.22 10.08
C MET A 245 -1.00 -6.01 9.74
N GLY A 246 -0.66 -4.95 9.00
CA GLY A 246 0.73 -4.59 8.68
C GLY A 246 1.51 -4.09 9.90
N GLU A 247 0.87 -3.31 10.76
CA GLU A 247 1.46 -2.83 12.02
C GLU A 247 1.83 -3.95 12.98
N TYR A 248 1.12 -5.08 12.93
CA TYR A 248 1.47 -6.26 13.72
C TYR A 248 2.93 -6.68 13.52
N PHE A 249 3.42 -6.66 12.28
CA PHE A 249 4.81 -7.01 11.97
C PHE A 249 5.76 -5.88 12.35
N ARG A 250 5.45 -4.63 11.97
CA ARG A 250 6.26 -3.45 12.33
C ARG A 250 6.51 -3.37 13.83
N ASP A 251 5.45 -3.50 14.63
CA ASP A 251 5.49 -3.32 16.08
C ASP A 251 6.28 -4.45 16.78
N ARG A 252 6.58 -5.53 16.06
CA ARG A 252 7.42 -6.67 16.51
C ARG A 252 8.84 -6.66 15.93
N GLY A 253 9.25 -5.55 15.32
CA GLY A 253 10.61 -5.40 14.78
C GLY A 253 10.82 -6.08 13.44
N GLU A 254 9.74 -6.32 12.70
CA GLU A 254 9.78 -6.86 11.34
C GLU A 254 9.45 -5.77 10.31
N ASP A 255 9.67 -6.08 9.05
CA ASP A 255 9.35 -5.18 7.95
C ASP A 255 8.10 -5.64 7.21
N ALA A 256 7.21 -4.70 6.93
CA ALA A 256 6.00 -4.95 6.15
C ALA A 256 5.84 -3.93 5.02
N LEU A 257 5.21 -4.38 3.94
CA LEU A 257 4.83 -3.58 2.77
C LEU A 257 3.32 -3.65 2.61
N ILE A 258 2.64 -2.51 2.60
CA ILE A 258 1.21 -2.44 2.37
C ILE A 258 0.88 -1.68 1.09
N ILE A 259 -0.02 -2.23 0.30
CA ILE A 259 -0.52 -1.66 -0.94
C ILE A 259 -2.01 -1.37 -0.77
N TYR A 260 -2.41 -0.13 -1.08
CA TYR A 260 -3.82 0.28 -1.08
C TYR A 260 -4.29 0.49 -2.51
N ASP A 261 -5.02 -0.47 -3.07
CA ASP A 261 -5.48 -0.44 -4.46
C ASP A 261 -7.01 -0.34 -4.56
N ASP A 262 -7.62 0.86 -4.60
CA ASP A 262 -7.03 2.20 -4.59
C ASP A 262 -7.71 3.13 -3.57
N LEU A 263 -7.00 4.14 -3.12
CA LEU A 263 -7.54 5.12 -2.17
C LEU A 263 -8.53 6.11 -2.80
N THR A 264 -8.59 6.22 -4.13
CA THR A 264 -9.63 7.00 -4.81
C THR A 264 -11.02 6.42 -4.51
N LYS A 265 -11.14 5.09 -4.56
CA LYS A 265 -12.40 4.41 -4.24
C LYS A 265 -12.73 4.47 -2.76
N GLN A 266 -11.73 4.42 -1.87
CA GLN A 266 -11.97 4.69 -0.46
C GLN A 266 -12.56 6.10 -0.24
N ALA A 267 -12.02 7.11 -0.91
CA ALA A 267 -12.55 8.47 -0.83
C ALA A 267 -14.01 8.55 -1.35
N TRP A 268 -14.33 7.83 -2.42
CA TRP A 268 -15.70 7.76 -2.92
C TRP A 268 -16.65 7.10 -1.93
N ALA A 269 -16.24 5.98 -1.34
CA ALA A 269 -17.01 5.28 -0.30
C ALA A 269 -17.23 6.20 0.91
N TYR A 270 -16.20 6.89 1.37
CA TYR A 270 -16.31 7.83 2.48
C TYR A 270 -17.21 9.03 2.16
N ARG A 271 -17.15 9.56 0.93
CA ARG A 271 -18.08 10.59 0.47
C ARG A 271 -19.52 10.11 0.51
N GLN A 272 -19.80 8.89 0.02
CA GLN A 272 -21.13 8.29 0.05
C GLN A 272 -21.65 8.17 1.48
N VAL A 273 -20.87 7.57 2.39
CA VAL A 273 -21.23 7.44 3.81
C VAL A 273 -21.48 8.81 4.46
N SER A 274 -20.63 9.79 4.19
CA SER A 274 -20.75 11.14 4.76
C SER A 274 -21.98 11.89 4.29
N LEU A 275 -22.35 11.76 3.00
CA LEU A 275 -23.56 12.36 2.45
C LEU A 275 -24.83 11.71 3.04
N LEU A 276 -24.85 10.40 3.20
CA LEU A 276 -25.95 9.66 3.82
C LEU A 276 -26.11 10.02 5.31
N LEU A 277 -25.00 10.26 6.00
CA LEU A 277 -24.98 10.80 7.37
C LEU A 277 -25.31 12.30 7.44
N ARG A 278 -25.65 12.93 6.31
CA ARG A 278 -25.98 14.36 6.19
C ARG A 278 -24.87 15.30 6.66
N ARG A 279 -23.62 14.89 6.58
CA ARG A 279 -22.48 15.78 6.82
C ARG A 279 -22.39 16.83 5.70
N PRO A 280 -22.07 18.10 6.01
CA PRO A 280 -22.02 19.14 4.99
C PRO A 280 -20.94 18.83 3.94
N PRO A 281 -21.29 18.84 2.63
CA PRO A 281 -20.33 18.59 1.57
C PRO A 281 -19.43 19.80 1.32
N GLY A 282 -18.16 19.55 1.01
CA GLY A 282 -17.19 20.52 0.54
C GLY A 282 -16.93 20.40 -0.97
N ARG A 283 -15.68 20.63 -1.38
CA ARG A 283 -15.25 20.54 -2.79
C ARG A 283 -15.55 19.14 -3.35
N GLU A 284 -16.11 19.07 -4.54
CA GLU A 284 -16.49 17.83 -5.23
C GLU A 284 -17.40 16.90 -4.39
N ALA A 285 -18.19 17.52 -3.50
CA ALA A 285 -19.05 16.83 -2.53
C ALA A 285 -18.33 15.94 -1.50
N TYR A 286 -17.01 16.04 -1.38
CA TYR A 286 -16.27 15.38 -0.30
C TYR A 286 -16.53 16.07 1.04
N PRO A 287 -16.54 15.31 2.15
CA PRO A 287 -16.59 15.92 3.48
C PRO A 287 -15.30 16.68 3.79
N GLY A 288 -15.36 17.66 4.67
CA GLY A 288 -14.24 18.54 5.01
C GLY A 288 -13.02 17.81 5.57
N ASP A 289 -13.21 16.61 6.11
CA ASP A 289 -12.17 15.76 6.71
C ASP A 289 -11.59 14.68 5.77
N VAL A 290 -11.85 14.77 4.46
CA VAL A 290 -11.30 13.78 3.51
C VAL A 290 -9.76 13.79 3.45
N PHE A 291 -9.12 14.92 3.70
CA PHE A 291 -7.67 14.96 3.88
C PHE A 291 -7.24 14.13 5.09
N TYR A 292 -7.92 14.28 6.20
CA TYR A 292 -7.67 13.54 7.42
C TYR A 292 -7.93 12.03 7.28
N LEU A 293 -8.89 11.64 6.43
CA LEU A 293 -9.12 10.24 6.06
C LEU A 293 -7.83 9.56 5.61
N HIS A 294 -7.11 10.16 4.66
CA HIS A 294 -5.90 9.60 4.11
C HIS A 294 -4.65 9.89 4.96
N SER A 295 -4.55 11.07 5.59
CA SER A 295 -3.38 11.42 6.38
C SER A 295 -3.25 10.55 7.63
N ARG A 296 -4.33 10.31 8.39
CA ARG A 296 -4.29 9.44 9.57
C ARG A 296 -4.02 7.96 9.23
N LEU A 297 -4.35 7.53 8.02
CA LEU A 297 -3.98 6.20 7.52
C LEU A 297 -2.51 6.14 7.14
N LEU A 298 -2.06 7.05 6.27
CA LEU A 298 -0.73 7.00 5.67
C LEU A 298 0.39 7.38 6.66
N GLU A 299 0.12 8.22 7.66
CA GLU A 299 1.07 8.53 8.72
C GLU A 299 1.41 7.32 9.61
N ARG A 300 0.57 6.30 9.63
CA ARG A 300 0.85 5.02 10.32
C ARG A 300 1.95 4.22 9.64
N ALA A 301 2.20 4.44 8.36
CA ALA A 301 3.35 3.90 7.65
C ALA A 301 4.61 4.66 8.07
N ALA A 302 5.50 3.97 8.76
CA ALA A 302 6.72 4.54 9.31
C ALA A 302 7.75 3.45 9.59
N ARG A 303 8.98 3.86 9.74
CA ARG A 303 10.02 3.05 10.39
C ARG A 303 10.11 3.47 11.84
N ILE A 304 9.99 2.51 12.76
CA ILE A 304 10.12 2.74 14.20
C ILE A 304 11.49 2.28 14.70
N ASN A 305 11.97 2.95 15.73
CA ASN A 305 13.27 2.64 16.32
C ASN A 305 13.20 1.42 17.26
N ASP A 306 14.36 0.92 17.65
CA ASP A 306 14.52 -0.26 18.49
C ASP A 306 13.94 -0.09 19.90
N LYS A 307 13.99 1.12 20.47
CA LYS A 307 13.40 1.42 21.78
C LYS A 307 11.88 1.31 21.75
N GLU A 308 11.28 1.77 20.66
CA GLU A 308 9.83 1.67 20.49
C GLU A 308 9.38 0.22 20.29
N VAL A 309 10.12 -0.58 19.52
CA VAL A 309 9.87 -2.02 19.38
C VAL A 309 10.00 -2.72 20.73
N GLU A 310 11.04 -2.40 21.51
CA GLU A 310 11.21 -2.96 22.86
C GLU A 310 10.03 -2.60 23.78
N ARG A 311 9.55 -1.35 23.72
CA ARG A 311 8.38 -0.88 24.48
C ARG A 311 7.09 -1.62 24.09
N LEU A 312 6.81 -1.71 22.77
CA LEU A 312 5.60 -2.36 22.25
C LEU A 312 5.57 -3.87 22.50
N THR A 313 6.73 -4.50 22.55
CA THR A 313 6.86 -5.95 22.83
C THR A 313 7.12 -6.28 24.31
N ASN A 314 7.00 -5.30 25.22
CA ASN A 314 7.30 -5.46 26.64
C ASN A 314 8.69 -6.08 26.89
N GLY A 315 9.68 -5.69 26.07
CA GLY A 315 11.06 -6.17 26.20
C GLY A 315 11.33 -7.55 25.56
N ALA A 316 10.35 -8.15 24.87
CA ALA A 316 10.54 -9.44 24.20
C ALA A 316 11.46 -9.35 22.98
N VAL A 317 11.43 -8.22 22.26
CA VAL A 317 12.30 -7.95 21.11
C VAL A 317 13.21 -6.77 21.42
N LYS A 318 14.51 -6.94 21.27
CA LYS A 318 15.53 -5.92 21.58
C LYS A 318 16.47 -5.70 20.41
N GLY A 319 16.86 -4.42 20.22
CA GLY A 319 17.86 -4.04 19.21
C GLY A 319 17.39 -4.19 17.75
N GLN A 320 16.10 -4.42 17.53
CA GLN A 320 15.50 -4.53 16.21
C GLN A 320 14.60 -3.33 15.93
N THR A 321 14.62 -2.88 14.68
CA THR A 321 13.72 -1.83 14.17
C THR A 321 12.66 -2.47 13.31
N GLY A 322 11.44 -1.91 13.31
CA GLY A 322 10.37 -2.38 12.46
C GLY A 322 9.94 -1.31 11.45
N SER A 323 9.39 -1.72 10.32
CA SER A 323 8.87 -0.78 9.34
C SER A 323 7.55 -1.22 8.73
N LEU A 324 6.73 -0.23 8.36
CA LEU A 324 5.57 -0.39 7.50
C LEU A 324 5.72 0.59 6.34
N THR A 325 5.97 0.07 5.16
CA THR A 325 6.10 0.83 3.91
C THR A 325 4.75 0.84 3.21
N ALA A 326 4.27 2.00 2.78
CA ALA A 326 2.99 2.12 2.09
C ALA A 326 3.16 2.50 0.62
N LEU A 327 2.47 1.78 -0.25
CA LEU A 327 2.28 2.10 -1.66
C LEU A 327 0.80 2.37 -1.92
N PRO A 328 0.30 3.57 -1.60
CA PRO A 328 -1.05 3.95 -1.99
C PRO A 328 -1.15 4.12 -3.50
N ILE A 329 -2.27 3.68 -4.07
CA ILE A 329 -2.60 3.87 -5.48
C ILE A 329 -3.70 4.92 -5.57
N ILE A 330 -3.52 5.88 -6.49
CA ILE A 330 -4.53 6.88 -6.86
C ILE A 330 -4.79 6.79 -8.36
N GLU A 331 -6.06 6.77 -8.72
CA GLU A 331 -6.51 6.83 -10.11
C GLU A 331 -6.78 8.28 -10.51
N THR A 332 -6.14 8.71 -11.60
CA THR A 332 -6.41 10.01 -12.24
C THR A 332 -7.37 9.84 -13.43
N GLN A 333 -7.90 10.94 -13.90
CA GLN A 333 -8.69 11.02 -15.13
C GLN A 333 -7.97 11.97 -16.09
N ALA A 334 -7.65 11.48 -17.28
CA ALA A 334 -6.93 12.25 -18.31
C ALA A 334 -5.61 12.91 -17.81
N GLY A 335 -4.90 12.23 -16.92
CA GLY A 335 -3.64 12.72 -16.35
C GLY A 335 -3.78 13.89 -15.37
N ASP A 336 -5.00 14.26 -14.95
CA ASP A 336 -5.21 15.39 -14.05
C ASP A 336 -4.76 15.07 -12.61
N VAL A 337 -3.54 15.48 -12.29
CA VAL A 337 -2.98 15.41 -10.92
C VAL A 337 -3.41 16.58 -10.04
N SER A 338 -4.08 17.60 -10.60
CA SER A 338 -4.56 18.78 -9.87
C SER A 338 -5.94 18.60 -9.23
N ALA A 339 -6.59 17.45 -9.50
CA ALA A 339 -7.85 17.07 -8.87
C ALA A 339 -7.71 16.98 -7.33
N PHE A 340 -8.84 17.02 -6.63
CA PHE A 340 -8.83 17.20 -5.18
C PHE A 340 -8.17 16.04 -4.42
N VAL A 341 -8.54 14.79 -4.69
CA VAL A 341 -7.97 13.62 -4.01
C VAL A 341 -6.49 13.41 -4.36
N PRO A 342 -6.07 13.44 -5.66
CA PRO A 342 -4.66 13.35 -6.02
C PRO A 342 -3.77 14.36 -5.29
N THR A 343 -4.15 15.65 -5.28
CA THR A 343 -3.38 16.72 -4.62
C THR A 343 -3.20 16.47 -3.12
N ASN A 344 -4.25 16.00 -2.46
CA ASN A 344 -4.18 15.66 -1.04
C ASN A 344 -3.18 14.55 -0.78
N VAL A 345 -3.25 13.45 -1.53
CA VAL A 345 -2.38 12.29 -1.30
C VAL A 345 -0.93 12.57 -1.68
N ILE A 346 -0.67 13.32 -2.77
CA ILE A 346 0.68 13.80 -3.13
C ILE A 346 1.31 14.59 -1.98
N SER A 347 0.53 15.43 -1.28
CA SER A 347 1.04 16.23 -0.16
C SER A 347 1.36 15.40 1.09
N ILE A 348 0.67 14.28 1.30
CA ILE A 348 0.85 13.39 2.46
C ILE A 348 2.04 12.45 2.24
N THR A 349 2.30 12.02 1.01
CA THR A 349 3.30 11.01 0.67
C THR A 349 4.71 11.57 0.54
N ASP A 350 5.71 10.69 0.61
CA ASP A 350 7.14 11.02 0.53
C ASP A 350 7.66 10.99 -0.91
N GLY A 351 6.78 11.05 -1.87
CA GLY A 351 7.04 11.04 -3.30
C GLY A 351 5.94 10.33 -4.09
N GLN A 352 6.13 10.27 -5.39
CA GLN A 352 5.18 9.62 -6.31
C GLN A 352 5.88 8.96 -7.50
N ILE A 353 5.33 7.84 -7.93
CA ILE A 353 5.61 7.14 -9.18
C ILE A 353 4.45 7.47 -10.12
N PHE A 354 4.72 8.27 -11.15
CA PHE A 354 3.72 8.71 -12.12
C PHE A 354 3.73 7.79 -13.34
N LEU A 355 2.60 7.12 -13.58
CA LEU A 355 2.38 6.27 -14.75
C LEU A 355 1.58 7.03 -15.81
N GLU A 356 2.21 7.23 -16.98
CA GLU A 356 1.69 8.06 -18.05
C GLU A 356 1.05 7.22 -19.15
N THR A 357 -0.15 7.62 -19.58
CA THR A 357 -0.92 6.93 -20.62
C THR A 357 -0.21 6.92 -21.96
N ASP A 358 0.43 8.03 -22.33
CA ASP A 358 1.12 8.14 -23.61
C ASP A 358 2.34 7.21 -23.71
N LEU A 359 3.10 7.07 -22.61
CA LEU A 359 4.20 6.09 -22.53
C LEU A 359 3.67 4.66 -22.62
N PHE A 360 2.55 4.38 -21.94
CA PHE A 360 1.93 3.06 -21.98
C PHE A 360 1.48 2.68 -23.41
N ASN A 361 0.85 3.61 -24.11
CA ASN A 361 0.40 3.44 -25.50
C ASN A 361 1.57 3.34 -26.49
N ALA A 362 2.68 4.03 -26.20
CA ALA A 362 3.93 3.91 -26.97
C ALA A 362 4.69 2.59 -26.71
N GLY A 363 4.14 1.71 -25.86
CA GLY A 363 4.74 0.40 -25.56
C GLY A 363 5.88 0.46 -24.53
N ILE A 364 6.09 1.59 -23.87
CA ILE A 364 7.05 1.70 -22.75
C ILE A 364 6.36 1.20 -21.48
N ARG A 365 6.76 0.02 -21.02
CA ARG A 365 6.16 -0.64 -19.85
C ARG A 365 7.24 -1.21 -18.93
N PRO A 366 7.24 -0.81 -17.64
CA PRO A 366 6.27 0.06 -16.96
C PRO A 366 6.32 1.51 -17.49
N ALA A 367 5.16 2.15 -17.58
CA ALA A 367 4.97 3.47 -18.19
C ALA A 367 5.36 4.62 -17.24
N ILE A 368 6.50 4.50 -16.56
CA ILE A 368 6.94 5.42 -15.53
C ILE A 368 7.52 6.69 -16.16
N ASN A 369 6.91 7.81 -15.84
CA ASN A 369 7.46 9.11 -16.22
C ASN A 369 8.54 9.54 -15.22
N ALA A 370 9.82 9.39 -15.60
CA ALA A 370 10.97 9.72 -14.75
C ALA A 370 11.09 11.21 -14.41
N GLY A 371 10.44 12.11 -15.18
CA GLY A 371 10.46 13.55 -14.92
C GLY A 371 9.46 14.00 -13.86
N LEU A 372 8.30 13.34 -13.81
CA LEU A 372 7.22 13.64 -12.86
C LEU A 372 7.30 12.76 -11.59
N SER A 373 8.05 11.67 -11.65
CA SER A 373 8.24 10.75 -10.53
C SER A 373 9.36 11.25 -9.63
N VAL A 374 9.12 11.23 -8.32
CA VAL A 374 10.05 11.77 -7.31
C VAL A 374 10.02 10.89 -6.07
N SER A 375 11.18 10.52 -5.56
CA SER A 375 11.35 9.97 -4.21
C SER A 375 12.04 11.01 -3.33
N ARG A 376 11.39 11.40 -2.22
CA ARG A 376 11.97 12.35 -1.26
C ARG A 376 13.05 11.71 -0.38
N VAL A 377 13.07 10.39 -0.26
CA VAL A 377 14.12 9.64 0.43
C VAL A 377 15.34 9.46 -0.47
N GLY A 378 15.12 9.19 -1.75
CA GLY A 378 16.17 9.13 -2.77
C GLY A 378 17.27 8.13 -2.46
N GLY A 379 18.51 8.51 -2.66
CA GLY A 379 19.68 7.62 -2.57
C GLY A 379 19.97 7.04 -1.17
N ALA A 380 19.29 7.47 -0.11
CA ALA A 380 19.34 6.82 1.21
C ALA A 380 18.62 5.45 1.20
N ALA A 381 17.66 5.27 0.28
CA ALA A 381 16.91 4.04 0.08
C ALA A 381 17.45 3.19 -1.08
N GLN A 382 18.73 3.31 -1.41
CA GLN A 382 19.38 2.52 -2.46
C GLN A 382 20.58 1.74 -1.91
N THR A 383 20.82 0.56 -2.47
CA THR A 383 22.10 -0.11 -2.32
C THR A 383 23.22 0.71 -2.96
N LYS A 384 24.46 0.54 -2.50
CA LYS A 384 25.60 1.33 -3.02
C LYS A 384 25.76 1.19 -4.54
N ILE A 385 25.61 -0.04 -5.06
CA ILE A 385 25.74 -0.31 -6.48
C ILE A 385 24.64 0.36 -7.31
N ILE A 386 23.38 0.22 -6.90
CA ILE A 386 22.26 0.82 -7.62
C ILE A 386 22.32 2.35 -7.56
N LYS A 387 22.73 2.92 -6.44
CA LYS A 387 22.95 4.37 -6.29
C LYS A 387 24.00 4.90 -7.25
N LYS A 388 25.14 4.18 -7.39
CA LYS A 388 26.23 4.57 -8.28
C LYS A 388 25.83 4.48 -9.75
N LEU A 389 25.22 3.35 -10.14
CA LEU A 389 24.88 3.07 -11.54
C LEU A 389 23.61 3.79 -12.00
N GLY A 390 22.61 3.90 -11.14
CA GLY A 390 21.33 4.54 -11.46
C GLY A 390 21.44 6.04 -11.77
N GLY A 391 22.43 6.72 -11.19
CA GLY A 391 22.69 8.14 -11.46
C GLY A 391 22.98 8.42 -12.93
N GLY A 392 23.80 7.59 -13.57
CA GLY A 392 24.13 7.72 -15.01
C GLY A 392 22.91 7.52 -15.92
N VAL A 393 22.11 6.52 -15.64
CA VAL A 393 20.88 6.22 -16.39
C VAL A 393 19.85 7.35 -16.25
N ARG A 394 19.66 7.87 -15.04
CA ARG A 394 18.73 8.99 -14.80
C ARG A 394 19.17 10.25 -15.58
N LEU A 395 20.47 10.54 -15.59
CA LEU A 395 21.00 11.66 -16.35
C LEU A 395 20.79 11.48 -17.86
N ALA A 396 21.09 10.29 -18.40
CA ALA A 396 20.89 9.97 -19.81
C ALA A 396 19.42 10.13 -20.24
N LEU A 397 18.48 9.67 -19.43
CA LEU A 397 17.03 9.82 -19.71
C LEU A 397 16.57 11.27 -19.62
N ALA A 398 17.08 12.07 -18.69
CA ALA A 398 16.77 13.48 -18.56
C ALA A 398 17.25 14.25 -19.81
N GLN A 399 18.51 14.04 -20.22
CA GLN A 399 19.08 14.63 -21.43
C GLN A 399 18.33 14.21 -22.69
N TYR A 400 17.97 12.94 -22.81
CA TYR A 400 17.19 12.43 -23.94
C TYR A 400 15.86 13.16 -24.09
N ARG A 401 15.13 13.39 -22.98
CA ARG A 401 13.85 14.09 -23.02
C ARG A 401 13.96 15.53 -23.50
N GLU A 402 14.97 16.25 -23.00
CA GLU A 402 15.23 17.61 -23.44
C GLU A 402 15.57 17.67 -24.93
N LEU A 403 16.46 16.80 -25.38
CA LEU A 403 16.91 16.76 -26.77
C LEU A 403 15.83 16.24 -27.72
N ALA A 404 15.04 15.26 -27.35
CA ALA A 404 13.97 14.69 -28.16
C ALA A 404 12.89 15.72 -28.51
N ALA A 405 12.59 16.65 -27.61
CA ALA A 405 11.66 17.74 -27.87
C ALA A 405 12.19 18.70 -28.93
N PHE A 406 13.50 18.99 -28.94
CA PHE A 406 14.15 19.84 -29.95
C PHE A 406 14.39 19.12 -31.25
N ALA A 407 14.69 17.82 -31.26
CA ALA A 407 14.98 17.03 -32.44
C ALA A 407 13.81 16.97 -33.43
N GLN A 408 12.59 17.16 -32.99
CA GLN A 408 11.40 17.23 -33.83
C GLN A 408 11.38 18.48 -34.75
N PHE A 409 12.14 19.52 -34.37
CA PHE A 409 12.14 20.81 -35.07
C PHE A 409 13.47 21.13 -35.78
N ALA A 410 14.53 20.36 -35.52
CA ALA A 410 15.86 20.62 -36.04
C ALA A 410 16.19 19.70 -37.24
N SER A 411 16.43 20.28 -38.40
CA SER A 411 16.81 19.55 -39.62
C SER A 411 18.26 19.02 -39.58
N ASP A 412 19.16 19.69 -38.85
CA ASP A 412 20.58 19.34 -38.74
C ASP A 412 21.00 19.27 -37.27
N LEU A 413 21.19 18.04 -36.79
CA LEU A 413 21.75 17.77 -35.47
C LEU A 413 23.28 17.53 -35.61
N ASP A 414 24.06 18.08 -34.70
CA ASP A 414 25.48 17.76 -34.63
C ASP A 414 25.69 16.29 -34.19
N GLU A 415 26.87 15.75 -34.43
CA GLU A 415 27.19 14.34 -34.16
C GLU A 415 27.09 13.99 -32.66
N ALA A 416 27.44 14.92 -31.76
CA ALA A 416 27.39 14.72 -30.33
C ALA A 416 25.93 14.61 -29.84
N THR A 417 25.07 15.52 -30.30
CA THR A 417 23.63 15.49 -29.97
C THR A 417 22.96 14.24 -30.51
N ARG A 418 23.32 13.79 -31.73
CA ARG A 418 22.80 12.54 -32.29
C ARG A 418 23.18 11.33 -31.45
N LYS A 419 24.44 11.22 -31.05
CA LYS A 419 24.91 10.12 -30.14
C LYS A 419 24.19 10.12 -28.80
N GLN A 420 23.92 11.30 -28.23
CA GLN A 420 23.15 11.39 -26.97
C GLN A 420 21.69 10.95 -27.16
N LEU A 421 21.06 11.30 -28.27
CA LEU A 421 19.71 10.84 -28.62
C LEU A 421 19.65 9.33 -28.80
N GLU A 422 20.59 8.75 -29.56
CA GLU A 422 20.67 7.31 -29.77
C GLU A 422 20.90 6.54 -28.47
N ARG A 423 21.80 7.03 -27.61
CA ARG A 423 22.04 6.46 -26.29
C ARG A 423 20.79 6.54 -25.42
N GLY A 424 20.10 7.69 -25.40
CA GLY A 424 18.86 7.88 -24.66
C GLY A 424 17.73 6.96 -25.12
N GLN A 425 17.62 6.70 -26.43
CA GLN A 425 16.66 5.73 -26.99
C GLN A 425 16.96 4.31 -26.47
N ARG A 426 18.23 3.87 -26.53
CA ARG A 426 18.64 2.56 -26.03
C ARG A 426 18.38 2.40 -24.53
N VAL A 427 18.67 3.43 -23.72
CA VAL A 427 18.38 3.42 -22.29
C VAL A 427 16.88 3.38 -22.03
N THR A 428 16.08 4.10 -22.81
CA THR A 428 14.61 4.05 -22.70
C THR A 428 14.09 2.65 -23.02
N GLU A 429 14.63 2.01 -24.03
CA GLU A 429 14.28 0.64 -24.38
C GLU A 429 14.71 -0.36 -23.31
N LEU A 430 15.90 -0.18 -22.74
CA LEU A 430 16.41 -0.99 -21.62
C LEU A 430 15.51 -0.91 -20.37
N MET A 431 14.87 0.24 -20.12
CA MET A 431 13.98 0.38 -18.96
C MET A 431 12.67 -0.41 -19.09
N LYS A 432 12.34 -0.92 -20.26
CA LYS A 432 11.20 -1.82 -20.43
C LYS A 432 11.45 -3.12 -19.68
N GLN A 433 10.40 -3.63 -19.07
CA GLN A 433 10.46 -4.87 -18.29
C GLN A 433 9.10 -5.57 -18.36
N PRO A 434 9.05 -6.88 -18.65
CA PRO A 434 7.81 -7.64 -18.62
C PRO A 434 7.18 -7.63 -17.24
N GLN A 435 5.85 -7.74 -17.18
CA GLN A 435 5.13 -7.87 -15.91
C GLN A 435 5.47 -9.21 -15.24
N TYR A 436 5.48 -9.21 -13.91
CA TYR A 436 5.71 -10.39 -13.07
C TYR A 436 7.09 -11.05 -13.25
N THR A 437 8.06 -10.25 -13.65
CA THR A 437 9.46 -10.66 -13.81
C THR A 437 10.40 -9.66 -13.13
N PRO A 438 10.31 -9.52 -11.80
CA PRO A 438 11.23 -8.65 -11.07
C PRO A 438 12.66 -9.16 -11.17
N LEU A 439 13.62 -8.24 -11.26
CA LEU A 439 15.05 -8.54 -11.34
C LEU A 439 15.70 -8.47 -9.96
N SER A 440 16.69 -9.32 -9.74
CA SER A 440 17.58 -9.21 -8.59
C SER A 440 18.46 -7.96 -8.69
N VAL A 441 19.04 -7.54 -7.56
CA VAL A 441 19.98 -6.40 -7.54
C VAL A 441 21.19 -6.66 -8.44
N GLY A 442 21.67 -7.91 -8.51
CA GLY A 442 22.79 -8.30 -9.37
C GLY A 442 22.47 -8.17 -10.86
N GLU A 443 21.33 -8.70 -11.29
CA GLU A 443 20.86 -8.58 -12.69
C GLU A 443 20.63 -7.13 -13.08
N MET A 444 20.01 -6.36 -12.20
CA MET A 444 19.79 -4.93 -12.41
C MET A 444 21.11 -4.17 -12.54
N ALA A 445 22.10 -4.51 -11.71
CA ALA A 445 23.44 -3.91 -11.78
C ALA A 445 24.12 -4.20 -13.11
N VAL A 446 24.00 -5.42 -13.65
CA VAL A 446 24.52 -5.78 -14.99
C VAL A 446 23.91 -4.90 -16.07
N SER A 447 22.59 -4.76 -16.09
CA SER A 447 21.89 -3.91 -17.07
C SER A 447 22.30 -2.45 -16.98
N LEU A 448 22.34 -1.89 -15.77
CA LEU A 448 22.72 -0.49 -15.56
C LEU A 448 24.18 -0.21 -15.88
N TYR A 449 25.09 -1.15 -15.56
CA TYR A 449 26.50 -1.06 -15.90
C TYR A 449 26.72 -1.09 -17.41
N ALA A 450 26.05 -2.03 -18.11
CA ALA A 450 26.11 -2.12 -19.56
C ALA A 450 25.65 -0.81 -20.25
N ALA A 451 24.61 -0.17 -19.73
CA ALA A 451 24.12 1.11 -20.23
C ALA A 451 25.11 2.27 -20.00
N ASN A 452 25.72 2.31 -18.80
CA ASN A 452 26.63 3.39 -18.43
C ASN A 452 27.96 3.33 -19.20
N GLU A 453 28.51 2.13 -19.40
CA GLU A 453 29.81 1.91 -20.02
C GLU A 453 29.75 1.80 -21.56
N GLY A 454 28.56 2.02 -22.16
CA GLY A 454 28.40 2.05 -23.62
C GLY A 454 28.38 0.69 -24.30
N TYR A 455 28.20 -0.42 -23.57
CA TYR A 455 28.11 -1.76 -24.16
C TYR A 455 26.85 -1.99 -25.01
N LEU A 456 25.91 -1.03 -24.97
CA LEU A 456 24.68 -1.05 -25.77
C LEU A 456 24.81 -0.20 -27.06
N ASP A 457 25.89 0.55 -27.23
CA ASP A 457 25.98 1.56 -28.31
C ASP A 457 26.00 0.94 -29.72
N ASP A 458 26.46 -0.28 -29.87
CA ASP A 458 26.48 -1.09 -31.09
C ASP A 458 25.26 -2.01 -31.26
N VAL A 459 24.33 -2.02 -30.30
CA VAL A 459 23.10 -2.83 -30.36
C VAL A 459 21.98 -2.02 -31.00
N GLU A 460 21.25 -2.59 -31.94
CA GLU A 460 20.04 -2.00 -32.51
C GLU A 460 18.97 -1.79 -31.44
N VAL A 461 18.27 -0.66 -31.46
CA VAL A 461 17.27 -0.29 -30.44
C VAL A 461 16.23 -1.40 -30.22
N GLU A 462 15.72 -1.99 -31.29
CA GLU A 462 14.71 -3.06 -31.24
C GLU A 462 15.22 -4.36 -30.61
N LYS A 463 16.54 -4.54 -30.57
CA LYS A 463 17.20 -5.73 -30.00
C LYS A 463 17.68 -5.57 -28.56
N ILE A 464 17.51 -4.40 -27.95
CA ILE A 464 17.99 -4.13 -26.57
C ILE A 464 17.35 -5.09 -25.55
N VAL A 465 16.05 -5.30 -25.61
CA VAL A 465 15.34 -6.19 -24.67
C VAL A 465 15.76 -7.67 -24.85
N PRO A 466 15.80 -8.24 -26.07
CA PRO A 466 16.37 -9.58 -26.29
C PRO A 466 17.84 -9.70 -25.89
N PHE A 467 18.66 -8.68 -26.16
CA PHE A 467 20.06 -8.64 -25.77
C PHE A 467 20.21 -8.69 -24.25
N GLU A 468 19.43 -7.90 -23.50
CA GLU A 468 19.42 -7.93 -22.03
C GLU A 468 19.05 -9.32 -21.49
N ALA A 469 18.00 -9.92 -22.03
CA ALA A 469 17.56 -11.25 -21.61
C ALA A 469 18.66 -12.32 -21.86
N ALA A 470 19.30 -12.30 -23.01
CA ALA A 470 20.41 -13.18 -23.34
C ALA A 470 21.63 -12.94 -22.43
N MET A 471 21.95 -11.68 -22.16
CA MET A 471 23.04 -11.28 -21.26
C MET A 471 22.79 -11.77 -19.83
N HIS A 472 21.59 -11.60 -19.29
CA HIS A 472 21.24 -12.10 -17.97
C HIS A 472 21.34 -13.63 -17.91
N SER A 473 20.81 -14.36 -18.90
CA SER A 473 20.91 -15.82 -18.94
C SER A 473 22.37 -16.28 -18.92
N TYR A 474 23.18 -15.70 -19.80
CA TYR A 474 24.60 -16.06 -19.90
C TYR A 474 25.39 -15.78 -18.62
N ILE A 475 25.17 -14.59 -18.01
CA ILE A 475 25.88 -14.17 -16.80
C ILE A 475 25.41 -14.97 -15.59
N ASN A 476 24.12 -15.25 -15.47
CA ASN A 476 23.59 -16.11 -14.41
C ASN A 476 24.18 -17.52 -14.47
N ASP A 477 24.38 -18.08 -15.68
CA ASP A 477 24.97 -19.41 -15.86
C ASP A 477 26.47 -19.45 -15.54
N LYS A 478 27.24 -18.45 -15.98
CA LYS A 478 28.70 -18.48 -15.88
C LYS A 478 29.30 -17.69 -14.71
N TYR A 479 28.56 -16.68 -14.24
CA TYR A 479 29.01 -15.73 -13.22
C TYR A 479 28.04 -15.64 -12.03
N ALA A 480 27.35 -16.74 -11.71
CA ALA A 480 26.37 -16.80 -10.63
C ALA A 480 26.89 -16.27 -9.30
N ASP A 481 28.13 -16.60 -8.94
CA ASP A 481 28.76 -16.13 -7.70
C ASP A 481 28.88 -14.60 -7.64
N LEU A 482 29.16 -13.95 -8.77
CA LEU A 482 29.21 -12.50 -8.86
C LEU A 482 27.82 -11.87 -8.65
N ILE A 483 26.81 -12.43 -9.32
CA ILE A 483 25.41 -11.97 -9.21
C ILE A 483 24.90 -12.10 -7.77
N ASN A 484 25.16 -13.26 -7.15
CA ASN A 484 24.79 -13.51 -5.76
C ASN A 484 25.52 -12.57 -4.80
N LYS A 485 26.84 -12.40 -4.97
CA LYS A 485 27.64 -11.46 -4.16
C LYS A 485 27.09 -10.03 -4.23
N ILE A 486 26.73 -9.56 -5.42
CA ILE A 486 26.13 -8.23 -5.62
C ILE A 486 24.75 -8.16 -4.95
N SER A 487 23.91 -9.17 -5.14
CA SER A 487 22.54 -9.21 -4.59
C SER A 487 22.55 -9.22 -3.06
N ASP A 488 23.47 -9.97 -2.45
CA ASP A 488 23.57 -10.09 -0.99
C ASP A 488 24.16 -8.85 -0.33
N THR A 489 25.19 -8.26 -0.94
CA THR A 489 25.94 -7.17 -0.32
C THR A 489 25.47 -5.78 -0.74
N GLY A 490 24.93 -5.65 -1.96
CA GLY A 490 24.61 -4.36 -2.58
C GLY A 490 25.83 -3.43 -2.71
N ALA A 491 27.05 -3.96 -2.57
CA ALA A 491 28.29 -3.20 -2.59
C ALA A 491 28.72 -2.86 -4.03
N PHE A 492 29.53 -1.84 -4.17
CA PHE A 492 30.22 -1.50 -5.40
C PHE A 492 31.67 -1.14 -5.05
N ASP A 493 32.57 -2.00 -5.45
CA ASP A 493 34.01 -1.88 -5.28
C ASP A 493 34.75 -2.26 -6.57
N ASP A 494 36.06 -2.08 -6.60
CA ASP A 494 36.90 -2.33 -7.78
C ASP A 494 36.84 -3.81 -8.24
N GLU A 495 36.65 -4.74 -7.31
CA GLU A 495 36.53 -6.19 -7.62
C GLU A 495 35.18 -6.46 -8.35
N ILE A 496 34.08 -5.91 -7.84
CA ILE A 496 32.75 -6.04 -8.45
C ILE A 496 32.72 -5.35 -9.82
N GLU A 497 33.31 -4.16 -9.94
CA GLU A 497 33.39 -3.45 -11.20
C GLU A 497 34.18 -4.22 -12.25
N ALA A 498 35.36 -4.74 -11.89
CA ALA A 498 36.15 -5.59 -12.77
C ALA A 498 35.42 -6.89 -13.15
N GLY A 499 34.66 -7.48 -12.21
CA GLY A 499 33.84 -8.64 -12.43
C GLY A 499 32.71 -8.38 -13.44
N LEU A 500 31.96 -7.27 -13.28
CA LEU A 500 30.91 -6.85 -14.21
C LEU A 500 31.46 -6.61 -15.62
N LYS A 501 32.56 -5.87 -15.69
CA LYS A 501 33.26 -5.61 -16.96
C LYS A 501 33.60 -6.92 -17.66
N LYS A 502 34.29 -7.82 -16.96
CA LYS A 502 34.70 -9.13 -17.51
C LYS A 502 33.51 -9.96 -17.98
N ALA A 503 32.43 -10.03 -17.18
CA ALA A 503 31.26 -10.82 -17.50
C ALA A 503 30.53 -10.31 -18.75
N ILE A 504 30.42 -9.00 -18.93
CA ILE A 504 29.75 -8.41 -20.10
C ILE A 504 30.65 -8.53 -21.34
N GLU A 505 31.95 -8.31 -21.22
CA GLU A 505 32.90 -8.51 -22.33
C GLU A 505 32.93 -9.98 -22.80
N ASP A 506 32.90 -10.95 -21.88
CA ASP A 506 32.82 -12.37 -22.19
C ASP A 506 31.50 -12.71 -22.90
N PHE A 507 30.38 -12.14 -22.44
CA PHE A 507 29.10 -12.30 -23.13
C PHE A 507 29.13 -11.73 -24.55
N LYS A 508 29.66 -10.53 -24.76
CA LYS A 508 29.75 -9.92 -26.10
C LYS A 508 30.65 -10.70 -27.05
N ALA A 509 31.69 -11.37 -26.52
CA ALA A 509 32.60 -12.20 -27.32
C ALA A 509 32.05 -13.57 -27.66
N ASN A 510 31.28 -14.21 -26.78
CA ASN A 510 30.92 -15.61 -26.83
C ASN A 510 29.41 -15.88 -26.75
N GLY A 511 28.60 -14.88 -26.42
CA GLY A 511 27.14 -15.01 -26.33
C GLY A 511 26.46 -14.91 -27.72
N ALA A 512 25.30 -15.53 -27.81
CA ALA A 512 24.42 -15.40 -28.98
C ALA A 512 23.21 -14.52 -28.61
N TYR A 513 22.93 -13.49 -29.39
CA TYR A 513 21.79 -12.57 -29.17
C TYR A 513 21.22 -12.05 -30.47
#